data_603995360fd30a47affa41119409cac0
#
_entry.id   603995360fd30a47affa41119409cac0
#
_cell.length_a   1.000
_cell.length_b   1.000
_cell.length_c   1.000
_cell.angle_alpha   90.00
_cell.angle_beta   90.00
_cell.angle_gamma   90.00
#
_symmetry.space_group_name_H-M   'P 1'
#
loop_
_entity.id
_entity.type
_entity.pdbx_description
1 polymer ?
#
loop_
_entity_poly.entity_id
_entity_poly.type
_entity_poly.pdbx_seq_one_letter_code
_entity_poly.pdbx_strand_id
1 'polypeptide(L)'
;IQTLAAMTSYNIENKELKLTDKDRKQTLVFVPKTEEEVIGATNDAHGCNGAAGYTWSEARKDCIRLFESGVRMNPVNDPQATLSTFIVFSTDSTLAEVFIPNMENHPLLNRRELPKGGYAWNVEDDDTYNVRQVNGQWIIEQRGETLYTETPESVINVVFQGGDGKTKMLYQVEVTFYPAEELAVVKFDDQTYELPQQRMASGFMY
;
A
#
# COMPACT_ATOMS: atom_id res chain seq x y z
N ILE A 1 2.55 -39.19 9.70
CA ILE A 1 2.53 -38.25 10.85
C ILE A 1 3.23 -38.96 11.99
N GLN A 2 4.48 -38.55 12.27
CA GLN A 2 5.22 -39.02 13.44
C GLN A 2 4.53 -38.43 14.67
N THR A 3 4.02 -39.29 15.53
CA THR A 3 3.34 -38.83 16.74
C THR A 3 4.37 -38.62 17.85
N LEU A 4 4.41 -37.44 18.44
CA LEU A 4 5.16 -37.12 19.64
C LEU A 4 4.95 -38.17 20.77
N ALA A 5 3.80 -38.83 20.79
CA ALA A 5 3.45 -39.89 21.75
C ALA A 5 4.35 -41.15 21.71
N ALA A 6 5.10 -41.36 20.63
CA ALA A 6 6.04 -42.47 20.52
C ALA A 6 7.44 -42.16 21.09
N MET A 7 7.70 -40.91 21.47
CA MET A 7 9.00 -40.47 21.98
C MET A 7 9.12 -40.82 23.46
N THR A 8 10.23 -41.47 23.82
CA THR A 8 10.45 -41.99 25.19
C THR A 8 11.65 -41.41 25.90
N SER A 9 12.53 -40.71 25.18
CA SER A 9 13.71 -40.07 25.74
C SER A 9 13.99 -38.74 25.06
N TYR A 10 14.69 -37.85 25.76
CA TYR A 10 15.13 -36.59 25.24
C TYR A 10 16.61 -36.31 25.59
N ASN A 11 17.25 -35.50 24.77
CA ASN A 11 18.55 -34.89 25.02
C ASN A 11 18.55 -33.44 24.52
N ILE A 12 19.24 -32.58 25.27
CA ILE A 12 19.45 -31.17 24.84
C ILE A 12 20.92 -30.99 24.66
N GLU A 13 21.32 -30.69 23.41
CA GLU A 13 22.70 -30.49 23.01
C GLU A 13 22.78 -29.35 21.98
N ASN A 14 23.71 -28.43 22.15
CA ASN A 14 23.88 -27.25 21.28
C ASN A 14 22.60 -26.41 21.08
N LYS A 15 21.81 -26.27 22.11
CA LYS A 15 20.47 -25.63 22.07
C LYS A 15 19.43 -26.36 21.23
N GLU A 16 19.68 -27.58 20.78
CA GLU A 16 18.70 -28.42 20.10
C GLU A 16 18.08 -29.41 21.09
N LEU A 17 16.77 -29.54 21.05
CA LEU A 17 16.04 -30.60 21.74
C LEU A 17 15.86 -31.80 20.82
N LYS A 18 16.44 -32.94 21.17
CA LYS A 18 16.31 -34.19 20.42
C LYS A 18 15.38 -35.12 21.19
N LEU A 19 14.28 -35.52 20.59
CA LEU A 19 13.35 -36.53 21.12
C LEU A 19 13.56 -37.82 20.36
N THR A 20 13.70 -38.93 21.06
CA THR A 20 13.99 -40.24 20.48
C THR A 20 12.98 -41.27 20.93
N ASP A 21 12.55 -42.16 20.03
CA ASP A 21 11.68 -43.27 20.35
C ASP A 21 12.41 -44.38 21.16
N LYS A 22 11.62 -45.34 21.67
CA LYS A 22 12.14 -46.41 22.51
C LYS A 22 13.20 -47.28 21.80
N ASP A 23 13.08 -47.43 20.50
CA ASP A 23 13.95 -48.29 19.71
C ASP A 23 15.12 -47.51 19.06
N ARG A 24 15.23 -46.23 19.32
CA ARG A 24 16.19 -45.30 18.74
C ARG A 24 16.20 -45.26 17.20
N LYS A 25 15.08 -45.61 16.58
CA LYS A 25 14.92 -45.61 15.13
C LYS A 25 14.46 -44.26 14.57
N GLN A 26 13.84 -43.44 15.43
CA GLN A 26 13.34 -42.12 15.05
C GLN A 26 13.83 -41.07 16.05
N THR A 27 14.33 -39.96 15.53
CA THR A 27 14.72 -38.80 16.33
C THR A 27 14.07 -37.56 15.73
N LEU A 28 13.34 -36.81 16.55
CA LEU A 28 12.84 -35.49 16.21
C LEU A 28 13.79 -34.45 16.80
N VAL A 29 14.22 -33.50 15.98
CA VAL A 29 15.11 -32.41 16.40
C VAL A 29 14.32 -31.12 16.37
N PHE A 30 14.34 -30.40 17.50
CA PHE A 30 13.72 -29.10 17.64
C PHE A 30 14.81 -28.08 17.96
N VAL A 31 14.82 -26.98 17.26
CA VAL A 31 15.67 -25.82 17.53
C VAL A 31 14.88 -24.76 18.28
N PRO A 32 15.49 -23.96 19.15
CA PRO A 32 14.81 -22.81 19.72
C PRO A 32 14.31 -21.92 18.63
N LYS A 33 13.06 -21.50 18.73
CA LYS A 33 12.53 -20.47 17.83
C LYS A 33 13.30 -19.19 18.11
N THR A 34 14.12 -18.74 17.17
CA THR A 34 14.71 -17.41 17.23
C THR A 34 13.58 -16.39 17.12
N GLU A 35 13.70 -15.25 17.80
CA GLU A 35 12.68 -14.19 17.79
C GLU A 35 12.34 -13.71 16.36
N GLU A 36 13.19 -14.00 15.38
CA GLU A 36 13.01 -13.67 13.96
C GLU A 36 12.02 -14.60 13.23
N GLU A 37 11.65 -15.76 13.80
CA GLU A 37 10.64 -16.69 13.23
C GLU A 37 9.34 -16.75 14.04
N VAL A 38 8.86 -15.65 14.56
CA VAL A 38 7.49 -15.59 15.08
C VAL A 38 6.55 -15.55 13.87
N ILE A 39 6.10 -16.72 13.41
CA ILE A 39 4.96 -16.83 12.48
C ILE A 39 3.79 -16.10 13.16
N GLY A 40 3.49 -14.88 12.70
CA GLY A 40 2.54 -13.97 13.34
C GLY A 40 3.19 -12.79 14.07
N ALA A 41 4.52 -12.59 14.08
CA ALA A 41 5.13 -11.30 14.39
C ALA A 41 4.75 -10.34 13.28
N THR A 42 3.73 -9.56 13.55
CA THR A 42 3.13 -8.61 12.61
C THR A 42 3.95 -7.31 12.54
N ASN A 43 5.00 -7.20 13.33
CA ASN A 43 5.81 -5.98 13.46
C ASN A 43 7.15 -6.14 12.74
N ASP A 44 7.53 -5.09 11.99
CA ASP A 44 8.86 -4.96 11.39
C ASP A 44 9.94 -4.59 12.42
N ALA A 45 11.17 -4.33 11.97
CA ALA A 45 12.30 -3.95 12.83
C ALA A 45 12.08 -2.61 13.59
N HIS A 46 11.17 -1.77 13.14
CA HIS A 46 10.76 -0.51 13.76
C HIS A 46 9.53 -0.64 14.66
N GLY A 47 8.93 -1.84 14.72
CA GLY A 47 7.73 -2.11 15.50
C GLY A 47 6.43 -1.85 14.76
N CYS A 48 6.46 -1.58 13.45
CA CYS A 48 5.26 -1.33 12.65
C CYS A 48 4.51 -2.63 12.35
N ASN A 49 3.19 -2.63 12.54
CA ASN A 49 2.35 -3.80 12.28
C ASN A 49 2.02 -3.93 10.79
N GLY A 50 2.81 -4.69 10.05
CA GLY A 50 2.61 -4.95 8.62
C GLY A 50 1.29 -5.65 8.29
N ALA A 51 0.77 -6.52 9.16
CA ALA A 51 -0.52 -7.19 8.96
C ALA A 51 -1.72 -6.21 9.05
N ALA A 52 -1.55 -5.08 9.73
CA ALA A 52 -2.51 -3.99 9.77
C ALA A 52 -2.26 -2.92 8.69
N GLY A 53 -1.33 -3.18 7.77
CA GLY A 53 -0.98 -2.28 6.66
C GLY A 53 -0.05 -1.13 7.03
N TYR A 54 0.59 -1.19 8.22
CA TYR A 54 1.58 -0.18 8.61
C TYR A 54 2.97 -0.55 8.10
N THR A 55 3.70 0.47 7.67
CA THR A 55 5.12 0.39 7.30
C THR A 55 5.86 1.57 7.91
N TRP A 56 7.16 1.39 8.18
CA TRP A 56 8.00 2.48 8.65
C TRP A 56 8.28 3.47 7.53
N SER A 57 8.21 4.76 7.84
CA SER A 57 8.63 5.84 6.96
C SER A 57 9.81 6.60 7.56
N GLU A 58 10.92 6.63 6.83
CA GLU A 58 12.09 7.43 7.20
C GLU A 58 11.81 8.93 7.10
N ALA A 59 10.98 9.36 6.14
CA ALA A 59 10.60 10.77 6.01
C ALA A 59 9.71 11.23 7.17
N ARG A 60 8.83 10.38 7.68
CA ARG A 60 7.90 10.69 8.78
C ARG A 60 8.46 10.33 10.15
N LYS A 61 9.46 9.44 10.22
CA LYS A 61 9.95 8.81 11.46
C LYS A 61 8.83 8.15 12.27
N ASP A 62 7.89 7.54 11.56
CA ASP A 62 6.67 6.94 12.15
C ASP A 62 6.18 5.76 11.32
N CYS A 63 5.35 4.93 11.95
CA CYS A 63 4.60 3.88 11.26
C CYS A 63 3.38 4.47 10.56
N ILE A 64 3.33 4.37 9.25
CA ILE A 64 2.27 4.95 8.43
C ILE A 64 1.56 3.89 7.59
N ARG A 65 0.35 4.21 7.14
CA ARG A 65 -0.32 3.52 6.05
C ARG A 65 -0.14 4.31 4.77
N LEU A 66 0.48 3.71 3.75
CA LEU A 66 0.85 4.39 2.51
C LEU A 66 -0.34 5.04 1.81
N PHE A 67 -1.48 4.34 1.78
CA PHE A 67 -2.70 4.82 1.12
C PHE A 67 -3.41 5.97 1.87
N GLU A 68 -3.08 6.19 3.16
CA GLU A 68 -3.62 7.31 3.96
C GLU A 68 -2.67 8.51 3.97
N SER A 69 -1.36 8.26 3.85
CA SER A 69 -0.32 9.27 4.12
C SER A 69 0.48 9.67 2.88
N GLY A 70 0.36 8.91 1.79
CA GLY A 70 1.16 9.10 0.59
C GLY A 70 0.35 9.53 -0.62
N VAL A 71 1.00 10.21 -1.54
CA VAL A 71 0.46 10.50 -2.87
C VAL A 71 0.59 9.24 -3.72
N ARG A 72 -0.52 8.73 -4.23
CA ARG A 72 -0.54 7.53 -5.06
C ARG A 72 -0.06 7.83 -6.48
N MET A 73 0.85 7.01 -6.96
CA MET A 73 1.47 7.14 -8.28
C MET A 73 1.27 5.85 -9.08
N ASN A 74 0.98 5.99 -10.37
CA ASN A 74 0.89 4.85 -11.29
C ASN A 74 2.04 4.87 -12.31
N PRO A 75 2.57 3.71 -12.70
CA PRO A 75 3.59 3.62 -13.71
C PRO A 75 3.03 4.06 -15.08
N VAL A 76 3.81 4.88 -15.78
CA VAL A 76 3.44 5.39 -17.13
C VAL A 76 3.38 4.25 -18.15
N ASN A 77 4.31 3.30 -18.02
CA ASN A 77 4.46 2.19 -18.99
C ASN A 77 3.50 1.03 -18.75
N ASP A 78 2.81 1.01 -17.60
CA ASP A 78 1.83 -0.03 -17.25
C ASP A 78 0.61 0.58 -16.54
N PRO A 79 -0.32 1.21 -17.26
CA PRO A 79 -1.52 1.79 -16.67
C PRO A 79 -2.46 0.77 -15.99
N GLN A 80 -2.26 -0.52 -16.26
CA GLN A 80 -3.02 -1.62 -15.67
C GLN A 80 -2.31 -2.25 -14.45
N ALA A 81 -1.18 -1.69 -14.02
CA ALA A 81 -0.45 -2.19 -12.87
C ALA A 81 -1.36 -2.26 -11.63
N THR A 82 -1.36 -3.41 -10.99
CA THR A 82 -2.13 -3.64 -9.76
C THR A 82 -1.44 -3.09 -8.52
N LEU A 83 -0.13 -2.85 -8.60
CA LEU A 83 0.69 -2.31 -7.51
C LEU A 83 0.96 -0.83 -7.75
N SER A 84 0.71 -0.02 -6.74
CA SER A 84 0.93 1.42 -6.78
C SER A 84 2.22 1.81 -6.08
N THR A 85 2.89 2.83 -6.61
CA THR A 85 3.99 3.54 -5.96
C THR A 85 3.40 4.68 -5.12
N PHE A 86 4.07 5.08 -4.04
CA PHE A 86 3.63 6.19 -3.20
C PHE A 86 4.78 7.15 -2.93
N ILE A 87 4.46 8.45 -2.90
CA ILE A 87 5.36 9.49 -2.40
C ILE A 87 4.88 9.89 -1.01
N VAL A 88 5.74 9.81 -0.01
CA VAL A 88 5.46 10.25 1.35
C VAL A 88 6.36 11.43 1.68
N PHE A 89 5.77 12.58 1.97
CA PHE A 89 6.52 13.77 2.37
C PHE A 89 6.69 13.82 3.89
N SER A 90 7.84 14.33 4.35
CA SER A 90 8.01 14.73 5.76
C SER A 90 7.02 15.83 6.14
N THR A 91 6.77 16.00 7.43
CA THR A 91 5.80 16.97 7.95
C THR A 91 6.12 18.41 7.50
N ASP A 92 7.40 18.74 7.34
CA ASP A 92 7.89 20.04 6.86
C ASP A 92 8.15 20.07 5.35
N SER A 93 7.84 18.97 4.65
CA SER A 93 8.07 18.77 3.22
C SER A 93 9.53 18.95 2.78
N THR A 94 10.51 18.83 3.69
CA THR A 94 11.93 18.88 3.33
C THR A 94 12.44 17.58 2.72
N LEU A 95 11.76 16.48 3.00
CA LEU A 95 12.07 15.15 2.48
C LEU A 95 10.86 14.56 1.73
N ALA A 96 11.15 13.77 0.71
CA ALA A 96 10.19 12.88 0.06
C ALA A 96 10.77 11.46 0.04
N GLU A 97 9.99 10.49 0.49
CA GLU A 97 10.32 9.07 0.45
C GLU A 97 9.47 8.39 -0.62
N VAL A 98 10.09 7.59 -1.48
CA VAL A 98 9.39 6.95 -2.61
C VAL A 98 9.27 5.46 -2.35
N PHE A 99 8.05 5.00 -2.16
CA PHE A 99 7.72 3.59 -1.93
C PHE A 99 7.39 2.92 -3.26
N ILE A 100 8.38 2.27 -3.86
CA ILE A 100 8.22 1.50 -5.10
C ILE A 100 7.98 0.03 -4.73
N PRO A 101 6.97 -0.65 -5.32
CA PRO A 101 6.73 -2.05 -5.07
C PRO A 101 7.95 -2.93 -5.31
N ASN A 102 8.15 -3.93 -4.45
CA ASN A 102 9.27 -4.88 -4.50
C ASN A 102 10.68 -4.26 -4.32
N MET A 103 10.76 -3.03 -3.83
CA MET A 103 12.03 -2.39 -3.46
C MET A 103 12.17 -2.39 -1.94
N GLU A 104 13.25 -2.98 -1.41
CA GLU A 104 13.48 -3.05 0.04
C GLU A 104 13.93 -1.71 0.63
N ASN A 105 14.73 -0.95 -0.12
CA ASN A 105 15.22 0.36 0.31
C ASN A 105 14.46 1.46 -0.42
N HIS A 106 13.69 2.23 0.31
CA HIS A 106 12.92 3.33 -0.23
C HIS A 106 13.78 4.58 -0.41
N PRO A 107 13.91 5.13 -1.63
CA PRO A 107 14.68 6.34 -1.86
C PRO A 107 14.18 7.51 -1.01
N LEU A 108 15.09 8.14 -0.27
CA LEU A 108 14.83 9.36 0.50
C LEU A 108 15.46 10.55 -0.22
N LEU A 109 14.62 11.48 -0.67
CA LEU A 109 14.97 12.59 -1.54
C LEU A 109 14.89 13.91 -0.78
N ASN A 110 15.84 14.81 -1.04
CA ASN A 110 15.89 16.14 -0.42
C ASN A 110 15.20 17.19 -1.29
N ARG A 111 14.45 18.11 -0.66
CA ARG A 111 13.84 19.23 -1.36
C ARG A 111 14.90 20.22 -1.87
N ARG A 112 14.74 20.64 -3.11
CA ARG A 112 15.56 21.66 -3.78
C ARG A 112 14.67 22.68 -4.46
N GLU A 113 15.10 23.93 -4.48
CA GLU A 113 14.42 24.98 -5.22
C GLU A 113 14.77 24.88 -6.71
N LEU A 114 13.76 25.08 -7.56
CA LEU A 114 13.94 25.09 -9.00
C LEU A 114 14.24 26.54 -9.47
N PRO A 115 15.12 26.74 -10.47
CA PRO A 115 15.49 28.07 -10.98
C PRO A 115 14.32 28.94 -11.46
N LYS A 116 13.22 28.32 -11.86
CA LYS A 116 11.99 28.98 -12.34
C LYS A 116 10.89 29.07 -11.27
N GLY A 117 11.22 28.81 -10.03
CA GLY A 117 10.29 28.69 -8.92
C GLY A 117 9.71 27.27 -8.77
N GLY A 118 9.17 26.99 -7.57
CA GLY A 118 8.71 25.65 -7.18
C GLY A 118 9.83 24.78 -6.61
N TYR A 119 9.50 23.51 -6.36
CA TYR A 119 10.40 22.59 -5.69
C TYR A 119 10.48 21.26 -6.45
N ALA A 120 11.62 20.61 -6.31
CA ALA A 120 11.81 19.20 -6.65
C ALA A 120 12.47 18.49 -5.47
N TRP A 121 12.28 17.17 -5.37
CA TRP A 121 12.94 16.32 -4.39
C TRP A 121 13.82 15.33 -5.14
N ASN A 122 15.10 15.39 -4.90
CA ASN A 122 16.09 14.50 -5.52
C ASN A 122 17.34 14.38 -4.65
N VAL A 123 18.26 13.53 -5.07
CA VAL A 123 19.65 13.47 -4.59
C VAL A 123 20.54 14.03 -5.71
N GLU A 124 21.74 14.49 -5.39
CA GLU A 124 22.67 15.13 -6.35
C GLU A 124 23.26 14.19 -7.43
N ASP A 125 22.66 13.06 -7.65
CA ASP A 125 23.09 12.05 -8.61
C ASP A 125 22.08 11.99 -9.76
N ASP A 126 22.55 12.10 -11.01
CA ASP A 126 21.71 12.06 -12.21
C ASP A 126 20.97 10.74 -12.41
N ASP A 127 21.41 9.69 -11.70
CA ASP A 127 20.81 8.36 -11.75
C ASP A 127 19.68 8.14 -10.71
N THR A 128 19.43 9.13 -9.85
CA THR A 128 18.40 9.03 -8.81
C THR A 128 17.03 9.46 -9.30
N TYR A 129 16.01 9.10 -8.51
CA TYR A 129 14.65 9.58 -8.72
C TYR A 129 14.55 11.08 -8.46
N ASN A 130 13.72 11.74 -9.26
CA ASN A 130 13.37 13.14 -9.11
C ASN A 130 11.84 13.25 -9.01
N VAL A 131 11.36 13.79 -7.90
CA VAL A 131 9.94 14.03 -7.64
C VAL A 131 9.66 15.52 -7.80
N ARG A 132 8.68 15.89 -8.61
CA ARG A 132 8.25 17.28 -8.79
C ARG A 132 6.82 17.36 -9.30
N GLN A 133 6.25 18.56 -9.28
CA GLN A 133 4.97 18.82 -9.93
C GLN A 133 5.14 19.37 -11.33
N VAL A 134 4.29 18.88 -12.24
CA VAL A 134 4.15 19.39 -13.60
C VAL A 134 2.65 19.63 -13.84
N ASN A 135 2.28 20.87 -14.12
CA ASN A 135 0.87 21.28 -14.31
C ASN A 135 -0.05 20.90 -13.13
N GLY A 136 0.49 20.95 -11.90
CA GLY A 136 -0.25 20.61 -10.68
C GLY A 136 -0.29 19.11 -10.33
N GLN A 137 0.23 18.24 -11.18
CA GLN A 137 0.29 16.79 -10.94
C GLN A 137 1.70 16.36 -10.52
N TRP A 138 1.79 15.45 -9.57
CA TRP A 138 3.06 14.85 -9.19
C TRP A 138 3.57 13.89 -10.24
N ILE A 139 4.86 13.94 -10.50
CA ILE A 139 5.59 12.97 -11.31
C ILE A 139 6.82 12.46 -10.58
N ILE A 140 7.20 11.24 -10.88
CA ILE A 140 8.50 10.66 -10.54
C ILE A 140 9.21 10.38 -11.85
N GLU A 141 10.37 10.97 -12.01
CA GLU A 141 11.21 10.80 -13.19
C GLU A 141 12.61 10.31 -12.81
N GLN A 142 13.29 9.69 -13.75
CA GLN A 142 14.67 9.28 -13.64
C GLN A 142 15.35 9.51 -14.99
N ARG A 143 16.52 10.12 -15.00
CA ARG A 143 17.27 10.46 -16.23
C ARG A 143 16.44 11.25 -17.25
N GLY A 144 15.51 12.07 -16.79
CA GLY A 144 14.62 12.86 -17.66
C GLY A 144 13.44 12.08 -18.25
N GLU A 145 13.29 10.80 -17.95
CA GLU A 145 12.13 9.98 -18.31
C GLU A 145 11.12 9.92 -17.17
N THR A 146 9.86 10.21 -17.45
CA THR A 146 8.78 10.09 -16.45
C THR A 146 8.43 8.61 -16.30
N LEU A 147 8.63 8.09 -15.09
CA LEU A 147 8.34 6.70 -14.75
C LEU A 147 6.96 6.53 -14.13
N TYR A 148 6.55 7.48 -13.28
CA TYR A 148 5.27 7.43 -12.60
C TYR A 148 4.60 8.81 -12.65
N THR A 149 3.28 8.79 -12.75
CA THR A 149 2.44 9.98 -12.65
C THR A 149 1.45 9.82 -11.52
N GLU A 150 1.14 10.93 -10.87
CA GLU A 150 -0.01 10.97 -9.98
C GLU A 150 -1.22 10.51 -10.77
N THR A 151 -1.92 9.50 -10.24
CA THR A 151 -3.23 9.19 -10.79
C THR A 151 -4.11 10.36 -10.42
N PRO A 152 -4.71 11.07 -11.38
CA PRO A 152 -5.86 11.87 -11.03
C PRO A 152 -6.79 10.90 -10.35
N GLU A 153 -7.27 11.22 -9.15
CA GLU A 153 -8.17 10.35 -8.39
C GLU A 153 -9.20 9.80 -9.35
N SER A 154 -9.25 8.50 -9.43
CA SER A 154 -9.95 7.83 -10.49
C SER A 154 -11.43 8.12 -10.34
N VAL A 155 -11.91 9.05 -11.16
CA VAL A 155 -13.34 9.23 -11.36
C VAL A 155 -13.90 7.90 -11.81
N ILE A 156 -14.67 7.24 -10.96
CA ILE A 156 -15.22 5.92 -11.24
C ILE A 156 -16.60 6.12 -11.85
N ASN A 157 -16.74 5.82 -13.13
CA ASN A 157 -18.02 5.84 -13.82
C ASN A 157 -18.63 4.44 -13.80
N VAL A 158 -19.83 4.31 -13.25
CA VAL A 158 -20.59 3.05 -13.21
C VAL A 158 -21.98 3.29 -13.74
N VAL A 159 -22.44 2.40 -14.61
CA VAL A 159 -23.80 2.39 -15.10
C VAL A 159 -24.56 1.27 -14.41
N PHE A 160 -25.55 1.62 -13.64
CA PHE A 160 -26.46 0.68 -12.99
C PHE A 160 -27.71 0.47 -13.85
N GLN A 161 -28.16 -0.77 -13.94
CA GLN A 161 -29.42 -1.11 -14.60
C GLN A 161 -30.34 -1.77 -13.59
N GLY A 162 -31.58 -1.36 -13.56
CA GLY A 162 -32.59 -1.90 -12.67
C GLY A 162 -33.99 -1.77 -13.24
N GLY A 163 -34.93 -2.42 -12.63
CA GLY A 163 -36.34 -2.33 -13.00
C GLY A 163 -37.24 -2.58 -11.79
N ASP A 164 -38.48 -2.12 -11.85
CA ASP A 164 -39.44 -2.24 -10.75
C ASP A 164 -40.04 -3.65 -10.58
N GLY A 165 -39.59 -4.60 -11.42
CA GLY A 165 -40.07 -5.99 -11.42
C GLY A 165 -41.52 -6.17 -11.83
N LYS A 166 -42.32 -5.09 -11.99
CA LYS A 166 -43.74 -5.11 -12.34
C LYS A 166 -43.99 -4.70 -13.79
N THR A 167 -43.31 -3.66 -14.24
CA THR A 167 -43.57 -3.01 -15.54
C THR A 167 -42.64 -3.48 -16.66
N LYS A 168 -41.59 -4.27 -16.37
CA LYS A 168 -40.50 -4.62 -17.30
C LYS A 168 -39.76 -3.39 -17.86
N MET A 169 -40.00 -2.17 -17.34
CA MET A 169 -39.16 -1.03 -17.67
C MET A 169 -37.79 -1.19 -17.02
N LEU A 170 -36.76 -1.12 -17.85
CA LEU A 170 -35.37 -1.06 -17.39
C LEU A 170 -35.01 0.42 -17.22
N TYR A 171 -34.57 0.76 -16.03
CA TYR A 171 -33.99 2.07 -15.73
C TYR A 171 -32.47 1.97 -15.80
N GLN A 172 -31.83 2.98 -16.34
CA GLN A 172 -30.41 3.12 -16.37
C GLN A 172 -30.02 4.36 -15.56
N VAL A 173 -29.07 4.19 -14.66
CA VAL A 173 -28.55 5.25 -13.80
C VAL A 173 -27.05 5.32 -13.98
N GLU A 174 -26.55 6.46 -14.39
CA GLU A 174 -25.11 6.73 -14.47
C GLU A 174 -24.66 7.35 -13.14
N VAL A 175 -23.65 6.74 -12.52
CA VAL A 175 -23.06 7.23 -11.28
C VAL A 175 -21.58 7.49 -11.50
N THR A 176 -21.18 8.71 -11.25
CA THR A 176 -19.78 9.12 -11.24
C THR A 176 -19.33 9.34 -9.81
N PHE A 177 -18.42 8.53 -9.32
CA PHE A 177 -17.83 8.71 -8.00
C PHE A 177 -16.57 9.56 -8.10
N TYR A 178 -16.44 10.54 -7.23
CA TYR A 178 -15.29 11.41 -7.02
C TYR A 178 -14.74 11.17 -5.61
N PRO A 179 -13.85 10.17 -5.43
CA PRO A 179 -13.37 9.78 -4.10
C PRO A 179 -12.67 10.89 -3.33
N ALA A 180 -11.91 11.75 -4.02
CA ALA A 180 -11.24 12.91 -3.43
C ALA A 180 -12.18 13.96 -2.85
N GLU A 181 -13.30 14.13 -3.50
CA GLU A 181 -14.29 15.13 -3.12
C GLU A 181 -15.32 14.55 -2.15
N GLU A 182 -15.15 13.26 -1.80
CA GLU A 182 -16.14 12.51 -1.01
C GLU A 182 -17.56 12.67 -1.58
N LEU A 183 -17.69 12.63 -2.92
CA LEU A 183 -18.90 12.96 -3.67
C LEU A 183 -19.23 11.86 -4.68
N ALA A 184 -20.51 11.57 -4.84
CA ALA A 184 -21.04 10.85 -6.01
C ALA A 184 -22.02 11.73 -6.77
N VAL A 185 -21.92 11.75 -8.09
CA VAL A 185 -22.85 12.42 -8.98
C VAL A 185 -23.69 11.36 -9.69
N VAL A 186 -25.00 11.39 -9.46
CA VAL A 186 -25.97 10.46 -10.03
C VAL A 186 -26.76 11.17 -11.13
N LYS A 187 -26.72 10.61 -12.34
CA LYS A 187 -27.57 11.06 -13.45
C LYS A 187 -28.67 10.04 -13.72
N PHE A 188 -29.89 10.51 -13.63
CA PHE A 188 -31.06 9.72 -13.91
C PHE A 188 -32.08 10.56 -14.71
N ASP A 189 -32.46 10.11 -15.89
CA ASP A 189 -33.16 10.87 -16.90
C ASP A 189 -32.42 12.20 -17.18
N ASP A 190 -33.12 13.31 -17.12
CA ASP A 190 -32.56 14.66 -17.32
C ASP A 190 -32.15 15.35 -16.00
N GLN A 191 -32.08 14.59 -14.89
CA GLN A 191 -31.77 15.12 -13.57
C GLN A 191 -30.42 14.66 -13.10
N THR A 192 -29.71 15.54 -12.39
CA THR A 192 -28.41 15.27 -11.78
C THR A 192 -28.53 15.51 -10.28
N TYR A 193 -28.05 14.56 -9.49
CA TYR A 193 -28.01 14.60 -8.03
C TYR A 193 -26.58 14.51 -7.55
N GLU A 194 -26.20 15.39 -6.63
CA GLU A 194 -24.91 15.33 -5.94
C GLU A 194 -25.13 14.75 -4.55
N LEU A 195 -24.44 13.65 -4.26
CA LEU A 195 -24.57 12.89 -3.02
C LEU A 195 -23.24 12.91 -2.28
N PRO A 196 -23.12 13.66 -1.17
CA PRO A 196 -21.90 13.63 -0.36
C PRO A 196 -21.77 12.28 0.34
N GLN A 197 -20.53 11.81 0.45
CA GLN A 197 -20.21 10.56 1.13
C GLN A 197 -20.48 10.66 2.63
N GLN A 198 -21.09 9.62 3.20
CA GLN A 198 -21.31 9.51 4.64
C GLN A 198 -20.57 8.29 5.19
N ARG A 199 -19.88 8.46 6.31
CA ARG A 199 -19.24 7.37 7.02
C ARG A 199 -20.25 6.58 7.83
N MET A 200 -20.26 5.27 7.66
CA MET A 200 -21.09 4.35 8.41
C MET A 200 -20.23 3.27 9.08
N ALA A 201 -20.77 2.60 10.09
CA ALA A 201 -20.06 1.54 10.81
C ALA A 201 -19.63 0.34 9.93
N SER A 202 -20.27 0.17 8.75
CA SER A 202 -20.01 -0.91 7.79
C SER A 202 -19.36 -0.42 6.47
N GLY A 203 -18.85 0.81 6.41
CA GLY A 203 -18.26 1.36 5.20
C GLY A 203 -18.73 2.79 4.89
N PHE A 204 -18.78 3.11 3.58
CA PHE A 204 -19.23 4.41 3.10
C PHE A 204 -20.60 4.31 2.41
N MET A 205 -21.39 5.37 2.53
CA MET A 205 -22.66 5.55 1.81
C MET A 205 -22.65 6.93 1.12
N TYR A 206 -23.26 7.02 -0.03
CA TYR A 206 -23.50 8.24 -0.79
C TYR A 206 -24.97 8.58 -0.86
#